data_03c713bff2257167bd945d6dfd033303
#
_entry.id   03c713bff2257167bd945d6dfd033303
#
_cell.length_a   1.000
_cell.length_b   1.000
_cell.length_c   1.000
_cell.angle_alpha   90.00
_cell.angle_beta   90.00
_cell.angle_gamma   90.00
#
_symmetry.space_group_name_H-M   'P 1'
#
loop_
_entity.id
_entity.type
_entity.pdbx_description
1 polymer ?
#
loop_
_entity_poly.entity_id
_entity_poly.type
_entity_poly.pdbx_seq_one_letter_code
_entity_poly.pdbx_strand_id
1 'polypeptide(L)'
;GFPIAKFAALLAVGYNLTELKNDITGSTPASFEPVQDYVVVKIPRFDFPKFPSTDDVLGTSMQSVGEVMSIASTFTESLTKAIRSLEIGKTGIRNIDNRFINLPKNQLQEEIKTPRPRRIFAILEAIRRNWPIEDIASLSKVDLWFLREIEKSFNVNPESTPVSILKMLGWTDEDVDSKEIKDDLENKRAYKLVDTCSAEFLSKTPYLYSTFGTSDDDSASKNKKVVVIGSGPNRIGQGIEFDYCCVHGVESLKENNYEAIMINSNPETVSTDYDTADKLYFEPLSWDEVKAVLAREKPDSVIIQLGGQTPLKLADKISSAGYKIAGSSLDVIDATEDRDLFQKLCLSLNIDQPKSKISFNEDELISAVKEITYPVLLRPSYVLGGRAMRVVKNDDELKNYLSILATADDDGNPFSSGPLLIDQFLTETIEIDVDLISDGKDVFIAGILEHLEPAGVHSGDSTAVLPPFSITESMIKEIEDKSTTPCKSPWCKRVIKYSNLLLKMLPLFILEA
;
A
#
# COMPACT_ATOMS: atom_id res chain seq x y z
N GLY A 1 -2.57 7.11 19.24
CA GLY A 1 -2.26 6.40 20.47
C GLY A 1 -1.87 7.32 21.64
N PHE A 2 -1.87 6.75 22.83
CA PHE A 2 -1.40 7.47 24.01
C PHE A 2 0.11 7.75 23.89
N PRO A 3 0.60 9.00 24.10
CA PRO A 3 1.98 9.37 23.84
C PRO A 3 2.92 8.92 24.98
N ILE A 4 3.16 7.61 25.07
CA ILE A 4 3.93 6.97 26.15
C ILE A 4 5.35 7.57 26.27
N ALA A 5 6.04 7.82 25.15
CA ALA A 5 7.40 8.35 25.17
C ALA A 5 7.46 9.76 25.78
N LYS A 6 6.49 10.63 25.48
CA LYS A 6 6.37 11.96 26.07
C LYS A 6 6.20 11.87 27.59
N PHE A 7 5.28 11.03 28.05
CA PHE A 7 5.05 10.85 29.51
C PHE A 7 6.26 10.20 30.18
N ALA A 8 6.88 9.21 29.55
CA ALA A 8 8.10 8.60 30.09
C ALA A 8 9.24 9.62 30.28
N ALA A 9 9.43 10.53 29.31
CA ALA A 9 10.42 11.60 29.41
C ALA A 9 10.09 12.57 30.55
N LEU A 10 8.82 12.97 30.74
CA LEU A 10 8.40 13.83 31.83
C LEU A 10 8.58 13.17 33.20
N LEU A 11 8.24 11.89 33.31
CA LEU A 11 8.48 11.12 34.55
C LEU A 11 9.98 11.01 34.86
N ALA A 12 10.82 10.81 33.84
CA ALA A 12 12.26 10.71 33.99
C ALA A 12 12.92 12.01 34.54
N VAL A 13 12.31 13.17 34.28
CA VAL A 13 12.76 14.46 34.80
C VAL A 13 12.05 14.87 36.09
N GLY A 14 11.26 13.98 36.72
CA GLY A 14 10.77 14.14 38.10
C GLY A 14 9.28 14.46 38.24
N TYR A 15 8.50 14.52 37.19
CA TYR A 15 7.04 14.65 37.30
C TYR A 15 6.41 13.32 37.78
N ASN A 16 5.25 13.43 38.45
CA ASN A 16 4.42 12.27 38.79
C ASN A 16 3.26 12.13 37.82
N LEU A 17 2.74 10.90 37.61
CA LEU A 17 1.60 10.65 36.74
C LEU A 17 0.35 11.48 37.10
N THR A 18 0.15 11.74 38.36
CA THR A 18 -0.99 12.54 38.88
C THR A 18 -0.86 14.04 38.59
N GLU A 19 0.34 14.53 38.29
CA GLU A 19 0.61 15.92 37.93
C GLU A 19 0.44 16.18 36.43
N LEU A 20 0.51 15.09 35.63
CA LEU A 20 0.41 15.17 34.18
C LEU A 20 -1.05 15.02 33.73
N LYS A 21 -1.44 15.83 32.75
CA LYS A 21 -2.76 15.71 32.12
C LYS A 21 -2.71 14.74 30.94
N ASN A 22 -3.79 14.02 30.73
CA ASN A 22 -3.99 13.19 29.55
C ASN A 22 -4.20 14.09 28.32
N ASP A 23 -3.36 13.96 27.30
CA ASP A 23 -3.41 14.78 26.09
C ASP A 23 -4.71 14.55 25.26
N ILE A 24 -5.28 13.36 25.35
CA ILE A 24 -6.49 12.98 24.59
C ILE A 24 -7.75 13.65 25.18
N THR A 25 -7.91 13.61 26.49
CA THR A 25 -9.07 14.20 27.16
C THR A 25 -8.85 15.66 27.53
N GLY A 26 -7.61 16.07 27.80
CA GLY A 26 -7.23 17.39 28.30
C GLY A 26 -7.75 17.72 29.70
N SER A 27 -8.64 16.90 30.26
CA SER A 27 -9.35 17.12 31.53
C SER A 27 -9.00 16.07 32.60
N THR A 28 -8.64 14.86 32.21
CA THR A 28 -8.28 13.77 33.12
C THR A 28 -6.76 13.72 33.35
N PRO A 29 -6.29 13.15 34.49
CA PRO A 29 -4.86 12.92 34.70
C PRO A 29 -4.34 11.81 33.77
N ALA A 30 -3.03 11.78 33.54
CA ALA A 30 -2.38 10.72 32.76
C ALA A 30 -2.54 9.32 33.36
N SER A 31 -2.84 9.26 34.67
CA SER A 31 -3.13 8.03 35.42
C SER A 31 -4.57 7.52 35.27
N PHE A 32 -5.41 8.20 34.46
CA PHE A 32 -6.79 7.73 34.22
C PHE A 32 -6.77 6.37 33.53
N GLU A 33 -7.46 5.40 34.10
CA GLU A 33 -7.53 4.05 33.55
C GLU A 33 -8.38 4.05 32.26
N PRO A 34 -7.86 3.56 31.14
CA PRO A 34 -8.58 3.59 29.87
C PRO A 34 -9.77 2.61 29.89
N VAL A 35 -10.89 3.07 29.37
CA VAL A 35 -12.09 2.27 29.08
C VAL A 35 -12.33 2.34 27.59
N GLN A 36 -12.41 1.18 26.94
CA GLN A 36 -12.51 1.07 25.48
C GLN A 36 -13.80 0.37 25.08
N ASP A 37 -14.51 0.94 24.10
CA ASP A 37 -15.72 0.39 23.48
C ASP A 37 -15.50 -0.08 22.03
N TYR A 38 -14.24 -0.24 21.62
CA TYR A 38 -13.82 -0.68 20.30
C TYR A 38 -12.79 -1.81 20.38
N VAL A 39 -12.63 -2.54 19.28
CA VAL A 39 -11.65 -3.61 19.13
C VAL A 39 -10.59 -3.20 18.12
N VAL A 40 -9.33 -3.38 18.49
CA VAL A 40 -8.17 -3.17 17.62
C VAL A 40 -7.59 -4.52 17.21
N VAL A 41 -7.40 -4.71 15.91
CA VAL A 41 -6.67 -5.85 15.36
C VAL A 41 -5.45 -5.36 14.61
N LYS A 42 -4.30 -5.94 14.95
CA LYS A 42 -3.01 -5.66 14.35
C LYS A 42 -2.49 -6.93 13.67
N ILE A 43 -2.12 -6.85 12.39
CA ILE A 43 -1.58 -7.98 11.63
C ILE A 43 -0.23 -7.58 11.04
N PRO A 44 0.84 -8.37 11.26
CA PRO A 44 2.13 -8.12 10.63
C PRO A 44 2.10 -8.46 9.13
N ARG A 45 2.86 -7.70 8.34
CA ARG A 45 3.08 -7.95 6.93
C ARG A 45 4.42 -8.64 6.73
N PHE A 46 4.43 -9.64 5.83
CA PHE A 46 5.62 -10.41 5.48
C PHE A 46 5.85 -10.37 3.96
N ASP A 47 7.12 -10.39 3.56
CA ASP A 47 7.54 -10.40 2.16
C ASP A 47 8.41 -11.62 1.80
N PHE A 48 8.15 -12.78 2.42
CA PHE A 48 8.87 -14.04 2.14
C PHE A 48 8.98 -14.39 0.64
N PRO A 49 7.98 -14.09 -0.22
CA PRO A 49 8.12 -14.36 -1.65
C PRO A 49 9.32 -13.67 -2.32
N LYS A 50 9.90 -12.63 -1.71
CA LYS A 50 11.15 -12.00 -2.19
C LYS A 50 12.40 -12.76 -1.76
N PHE A 51 12.29 -13.69 -0.83
CA PHE A 51 13.39 -14.49 -0.28
C PHE A 51 13.10 -15.99 -0.42
N PRO A 52 13.11 -16.55 -1.62
CA PRO A 52 12.64 -17.92 -1.88
C PRO A 52 13.48 -19.02 -1.20
N SER A 53 14.70 -18.70 -0.77
CA SER A 53 15.56 -19.63 0.00
C SER A 53 15.31 -19.59 1.51
N THR A 54 14.42 -18.71 2.00
CA THR A 54 14.15 -18.54 3.42
C THR A 54 12.90 -19.34 3.81
N ASP A 55 12.99 -20.10 4.92
CA ASP A 55 11.83 -20.78 5.50
C ASP A 55 10.85 -19.73 6.05
N ASP A 56 9.58 -19.88 5.73
CA ASP A 56 8.50 -18.97 6.18
C ASP A 56 7.87 -19.39 7.53
N VAL A 57 8.47 -20.35 8.24
CA VAL A 57 8.04 -20.72 9.59
C VAL A 57 8.44 -19.64 10.57
N LEU A 58 7.43 -19.05 11.23
CA LEU A 58 7.62 -17.96 12.19
C LEU A 58 8.17 -18.50 13.51
N GLY A 59 9.17 -17.80 14.06
CA GLY A 59 9.85 -18.13 15.29
C GLY A 59 10.02 -16.93 16.22
N THR A 60 11.07 -16.94 17.03
CA THR A 60 11.36 -15.87 18.02
C THR A 60 12.03 -14.65 17.43
N SER A 61 12.62 -14.76 16.23
CA SER A 61 13.20 -13.61 15.53
C SER A 61 12.15 -12.88 14.70
N MET A 62 12.23 -11.55 14.66
CA MET A 62 11.36 -10.71 13.86
C MET A 62 11.63 -10.92 12.36
N GLN A 63 10.59 -11.21 11.59
CA GLN A 63 10.64 -11.46 10.14
C GLN A 63 9.64 -10.61 9.37
N SER A 64 8.80 -9.84 10.06
CA SER A 64 7.85 -8.91 9.42
C SER A 64 8.58 -7.68 8.90
N VAL A 65 8.07 -7.12 7.79
CA VAL A 65 8.60 -5.90 7.16
C VAL A 65 7.73 -4.68 7.46
N GLY A 66 6.53 -4.90 7.97
CA GLY A 66 5.57 -3.87 8.32
C GLY A 66 4.35 -4.48 9.00
N GLU A 67 3.34 -3.67 9.22
CA GLU A 67 2.11 -4.09 9.88
C GLU A 67 0.93 -3.20 9.50
N VAL A 68 -0.26 -3.69 9.75
CA VAL A 68 -1.50 -2.94 9.64
C VAL A 68 -2.23 -2.94 10.97
N MET A 69 -2.98 -1.88 11.22
CA MET A 69 -3.94 -1.79 12.30
C MET A 69 -5.32 -1.52 11.73
N SER A 70 -6.32 -2.09 12.35
CA SER A 70 -7.72 -1.79 12.07
C SER A 70 -8.49 -1.63 13.36
N ILE A 71 -9.56 -0.86 13.31
CA ILE A 71 -10.42 -0.55 14.44
C ILE A 71 -11.87 -0.75 14.01
N ALA A 72 -12.66 -1.39 14.87
CA ALA A 72 -14.09 -1.60 14.66
C ALA A 72 -14.80 -1.87 15.99
N SER A 73 -16.13 -1.98 15.98
CA SER A 73 -16.92 -2.31 17.17
C SER A 73 -16.87 -3.80 17.53
N THR A 74 -16.51 -4.68 16.57
CA THR A 74 -16.40 -6.13 16.80
C THR A 74 -15.07 -6.69 16.32
N PHE A 75 -14.69 -7.83 16.86
CA PHE A 75 -13.45 -8.51 16.47
C PHE A 75 -13.45 -8.95 15.00
N THR A 76 -14.54 -9.52 14.51
CA THR A 76 -14.65 -10.03 13.13
C THR A 76 -14.66 -8.91 12.09
N GLU A 77 -15.31 -7.80 12.37
CA GLU A 77 -15.26 -6.59 11.55
C GLU A 77 -13.83 -6.04 11.49
N SER A 78 -13.18 -5.89 12.65
CA SER A 78 -11.80 -5.41 12.73
C SER A 78 -10.82 -6.36 12.02
N LEU A 79 -10.96 -7.67 12.22
CA LEU A 79 -10.12 -8.68 11.53
C LEU A 79 -10.27 -8.61 10.00
N THR A 80 -11.51 -8.45 9.51
CA THR A 80 -11.79 -8.28 8.08
C THR A 80 -11.09 -7.04 7.50
N LYS A 81 -11.19 -5.90 8.18
CA LYS A 81 -10.49 -4.67 7.79
C LYS A 81 -8.97 -4.86 7.80
N ALA A 82 -8.42 -5.52 8.84
CA ALA A 82 -6.99 -5.77 8.94
C ALA A 82 -6.48 -6.64 7.78
N ILE A 83 -7.20 -7.72 7.44
CA ILE A 83 -6.85 -8.57 6.29
C ILE A 83 -6.85 -7.76 4.99
N ARG A 84 -7.85 -6.89 4.79
CA ARG A 84 -7.95 -6.02 3.63
C ARG A 84 -6.79 -5.02 3.55
N SER A 85 -6.41 -4.45 4.70
CA SER A 85 -5.30 -3.50 4.82
C SER A 85 -3.93 -4.11 4.50
N LEU A 86 -3.76 -5.43 4.57
CA LEU A 86 -2.51 -6.10 4.18
C LEU A 86 -2.19 -5.96 2.68
N GLU A 87 -3.16 -5.66 1.84
CA GLU A 87 -3.00 -5.52 0.38
C GLU A 87 -2.39 -6.77 -0.30
N ILE A 88 -2.82 -7.95 0.15
CA ILE A 88 -2.36 -9.25 -0.36
C ILE A 88 -3.40 -9.93 -1.29
N GLY A 89 -4.32 -9.14 -1.87
CA GLY A 89 -5.39 -9.63 -2.73
C GLY A 89 -6.53 -10.32 -1.99
N LYS A 90 -6.69 -10.04 -0.67
CA LYS A 90 -7.76 -10.60 0.17
C LYS A 90 -8.66 -9.49 0.69
N THR A 91 -9.97 -9.68 0.58
CA THR A 91 -10.98 -8.68 0.92
C THR A 91 -11.55 -8.83 2.33
N GLY A 92 -11.32 -9.95 2.99
CA GLY A 92 -11.78 -10.20 4.36
C GLY A 92 -11.69 -11.66 4.78
N ILE A 93 -12.29 -11.98 5.94
CA ILE A 93 -12.24 -13.33 6.54
C ILE A 93 -12.97 -14.40 5.71
N ARG A 94 -13.92 -14.01 4.87
CA ARG A 94 -14.67 -14.92 4.00
C ARG A 94 -14.00 -15.18 2.65
N ASN A 95 -13.07 -14.33 2.24
CA ASN A 95 -12.28 -14.49 1.02
C ASN A 95 -11.10 -15.44 1.27
N ILE A 96 -11.38 -16.74 1.21
CA ILE A 96 -10.40 -17.80 1.52
C ILE A 96 -9.28 -17.82 0.47
N ASP A 97 -8.08 -18.13 0.89
CA ASP A 97 -6.94 -18.31 -0.01
C ASP A 97 -7.10 -19.62 -0.79
N ASN A 98 -7.09 -19.53 -2.14
CA ASN A 98 -7.29 -20.65 -3.06
C ASN A 98 -6.36 -21.83 -2.78
N ARG A 99 -5.16 -21.60 -2.24
CA ARG A 99 -4.20 -22.63 -1.85
C ARG A 99 -4.76 -23.61 -0.82
N PHE A 100 -5.73 -23.20 0.00
CA PHE A 100 -6.29 -24.04 1.07
C PHE A 100 -7.61 -24.69 0.70
N ILE A 101 -8.34 -24.16 -0.31
CA ILE A 101 -9.71 -24.60 -0.64
C ILE A 101 -9.81 -26.10 -0.94
N ASN A 102 -8.83 -26.66 -1.65
CA ASN A 102 -8.84 -28.08 -2.06
C ASN A 102 -7.82 -28.94 -1.31
N LEU A 103 -7.17 -28.42 -0.25
CA LEU A 103 -6.19 -29.19 0.48
C LEU A 103 -6.82 -30.42 1.16
N PRO A 104 -6.17 -31.59 1.08
CA PRO A 104 -6.52 -32.76 1.89
C PRO A 104 -6.49 -32.44 3.39
N LYS A 105 -7.34 -33.13 4.16
CA LYS A 105 -7.50 -32.86 5.60
C LYS A 105 -6.17 -32.87 6.37
N ASN A 106 -5.32 -33.85 6.12
CA ASN A 106 -4.02 -33.98 6.77
C ASN A 106 -3.07 -32.82 6.45
N GLN A 107 -3.05 -32.35 5.22
CA GLN A 107 -2.23 -31.20 4.82
C GLN A 107 -2.76 -29.90 5.45
N LEU A 108 -4.08 -29.70 5.45
CA LEU A 108 -4.68 -28.54 6.11
C LEU A 108 -4.41 -28.53 7.63
N GLN A 109 -4.35 -29.71 8.27
CA GLN A 109 -3.96 -29.84 9.68
C GLN A 109 -2.52 -29.34 9.92
N GLU A 110 -1.58 -29.69 9.05
CA GLU A 110 -0.19 -29.20 9.17
C GLU A 110 -0.08 -27.70 8.94
N GLU A 111 -0.83 -27.13 7.99
CA GLU A 111 -0.89 -25.69 7.78
C GLU A 111 -1.48 -24.92 8.97
N ILE A 112 -2.47 -25.50 9.66
CA ILE A 112 -3.04 -24.94 10.89
C ILE A 112 -2.06 -25.02 12.05
N LYS A 113 -1.29 -26.10 12.16
CA LYS A 113 -0.36 -26.37 13.24
C LYS A 113 0.92 -25.53 13.13
N THR A 114 1.43 -25.36 11.91
CA THR A 114 2.68 -24.67 11.65
C THR A 114 2.46 -23.15 11.61
N PRO A 115 3.18 -22.34 12.42
CA PRO A 115 3.01 -20.89 12.43
C PRO A 115 3.64 -20.24 11.18
N ARG A 116 2.84 -20.04 10.14
CA ARG A 116 3.21 -19.38 8.89
C ARG A 116 2.42 -18.08 8.69
N PRO A 117 2.89 -17.13 7.88
CA PRO A 117 2.19 -15.86 7.61
C PRO A 117 0.74 -16.00 7.14
N ARG A 118 0.44 -17.05 6.40
CA ARG A 118 -0.91 -17.31 5.87
C ARG A 118 -1.74 -18.31 6.65
N ARG A 119 -1.26 -18.75 7.80
CA ARG A 119 -1.94 -19.70 8.70
C ARG A 119 -3.38 -19.30 9.02
N ILE A 120 -3.66 -18.00 9.16
CA ILE A 120 -5.02 -17.52 9.40
C ILE A 120 -6.00 -18.02 8.34
N PHE A 121 -5.62 -18.06 7.06
CA PHE A 121 -6.47 -18.54 5.97
C PHE A 121 -6.70 -20.04 6.02
N ALA A 122 -5.74 -20.82 6.50
CA ALA A 122 -5.93 -22.26 6.76
C ALA A 122 -6.96 -22.50 7.90
N ILE A 123 -6.91 -21.68 8.94
CA ILE A 123 -7.89 -21.69 10.04
C ILE A 123 -9.28 -21.31 9.52
N LEU A 124 -9.40 -20.22 8.72
CA LEU A 124 -10.65 -19.79 8.10
C LEU A 124 -11.25 -20.89 7.21
N GLU A 125 -10.42 -21.60 6.44
CA GLU A 125 -10.86 -22.71 5.59
C GLU A 125 -11.37 -23.89 6.41
N ALA A 126 -10.72 -24.24 7.53
CA ALA A 126 -11.19 -25.30 8.41
C ALA A 126 -12.55 -24.96 9.04
N ILE A 127 -12.75 -23.70 9.47
CA ILE A 127 -14.04 -23.22 9.97
C ILE A 127 -15.11 -23.29 8.86
N ARG A 128 -14.79 -22.85 7.65
CA ARG A 128 -15.70 -22.94 6.48
C ARG A 128 -16.12 -24.39 6.17
N ARG A 129 -15.21 -25.35 6.40
CA ARG A 129 -15.50 -26.80 6.28
C ARG A 129 -16.23 -27.38 7.48
N ASN A 130 -16.67 -26.56 8.43
CA ASN A 130 -17.35 -26.98 9.66
C ASN A 130 -16.55 -27.99 10.52
N TRP A 131 -15.21 -27.80 10.63
CA TRP A 131 -14.44 -28.59 11.57
C TRP A 131 -14.80 -28.18 13.00
N PRO A 132 -14.78 -29.14 13.98
CA PRO A 132 -14.98 -28.78 15.38
C PRO A 132 -13.99 -27.70 15.83
N ILE A 133 -14.50 -26.66 16.45
CA ILE A 133 -13.69 -25.51 16.89
C ILE A 133 -12.61 -25.93 17.89
N GLU A 134 -12.94 -26.91 18.74
CA GLU A 134 -12.02 -27.48 19.71
C GLU A 134 -10.82 -28.18 19.05
N ASP A 135 -11.05 -28.84 17.90
CA ASP A 135 -9.97 -29.48 17.13
C ASP A 135 -9.05 -28.39 16.50
N ILE A 136 -9.64 -27.33 15.94
CA ILE A 136 -8.89 -26.20 15.39
C ILE A 136 -8.07 -25.52 16.49
N ALA A 137 -8.66 -25.28 17.66
CA ALA A 137 -7.96 -24.70 18.82
C ALA A 137 -6.81 -25.60 19.31
N SER A 138 -7.04 -26.92 19.37
CA SER A 138 -6.00 -27.88 19.76
C SER A 138 -4.80 -27.87 18.80
N LEU A 139 -5.03 -27.76 17.49
CA LEU A 139 -3.99 -27.70 16.46
C LEU A 139 -3.29 -26.35 16.45
N SER A 140 -4.06 -25.28 16.41
CA SER A 140 -3.55 -23.90 16.20
C SER A 140 -2.99 -23.28 17.46
N LYS A 141 -3.43 -23.71 18.63
CA LYS A 141 -3.22 -23.06 19.94
C LYS A 141 -3.83 -21.65 20.03
N VAL A 142 -4.73 -21.31 19.12
CA VAL A 142 -5.54 -20.09 19.20
C VAL A 142 -6.66 -20.29 20.21
N ASP A 143 -6.92 -19.26 21.01
CA ASP A 143 -7.98 -19.32 22.01
C ASP A 143 -9.36 -19.53 21.37
N LEU A 144 -10.19 -20.35 22.03
CA LEU A 144 -11.53 -20.71 21.57
C LEU A 144 -12.42 -19.50 21.31
N TRP A 145 -12.26 -18.43 22.08
CA TRP A 145 -13.08 -17.24 21.93
C TRP A 145 -12.93 -16.63 20.52
N PHE A 146 -11.71 -16.46 20.04
CA PHE A 146 -11.45 -15.90 18.69
C PHE A 146 -12.04 -16.79 17.59
N LEU A 147 -11.86 -18.10 17.71
CA LEU A 147 -12.36 -19.06 16.73
C LEU A 147 -13.89 -19.08 16.69
N ARG A 148 -14.56 -19.00 17.84
CA ARG A 148 -16.03 -18.93 17.94
C ARG A 148 -16.58 -17.61 17.37
N GLU A 149 -15.89 -16.49 17.59
CA GLU A 149 -16.31 -15.23 16.97
C GLU A 149 -16.23 -15.30 15.43
N ILE A 150 -15.16 -15.90 14.89
CA ILE A 150 -15.04 -16.13 13.44
C ILE A 150 -16.13 -17.10 12.93
N GLU A 151 -16.38 -18.17 13.66
CA GLU A 151 -17.40 -19.18 13.30
C GLU A 151 -18.80 -18.56 13.11
N LYS A 152 -19.18 -17.58 13.93
CA LYS A 152 -20.45 -16.85 13.80
C LYS A 152 -20.63 -16.23 12.40
N SER A 153 -19.55 -15.73 11.80
CA SER A 153 -19.57 -15.16 10.46
C SER A 153 -19.92 -16.18 9.37
N PHE A 154 -19.53 -17.44 9.56
CA PHE A 154 -19.79 -18.51 8.59
C PHE A 154 -21.16 -19.18 8.78
N ASN A 155 -21.66 -19.20 10.02
CA ASN A 155 -22.90 -19.90 10.38
C ASN A 155 -24.15 -19.01 10.34
N VAL A 156 -24.00 -17.70 10.09
CA VAL A 156 -25.13 -16.77 10.01
C VAL A 156 -25.94 -16.98 8.73
N ASN A 157 -27.27 -16.92 8.83
CA ASN A 157 -28.14 -16.94 7.65
C ASN A 157 -28.28 -15.51 7.07
N PRO A 158 -27.72 -15.21 5.88
CA PRO A 158 -27.73 -13.87 5.33
C PRO A 158 -29.13 -13.36 4.96
N GLU A 159 -30.07 -14.25 4.59
CA GLU A 159 -31.42 -13.86 4.17
C GLU A 159 -32.26 -13.31 5.31
N SER A 160 -32.01 -13.75 6.54
CA SER A 160 -32.77 -13.34 7.72
C SER A 160 -32.04 -12.35 8.64
N THR A 161 -30.79 -12.03 8.33
CA THR A 161 -29.94 -11.19 9.19
C THR A 161 -29.78 -9.78 8.61
N PRO A 162 -30.02 -8.73 9.41
CA PRO A 162 -29.76 -7.35 8.97
C PRO A 162 -28.35 -7.15 8.44
N VAL A 163 -28.20 -6.38 7.38
CA VAL A 163 -26.90 -6.15 6.76
C VAL A 163 -25.88 -5.52 7.72
N SER A 164 -26.31 -4.60 8.59
CA SER A 164 -25.43 -4.04 9.63
C SER A 164 -24.84 -5.11 10.53
N ILE A 165 -25.61 -6.14 10.89
CA ILE A 165 -25.12 -7.28 11.67
C ILE A 165 -24.17 -8.14 10.85
N LEU A 166 -24.46 -8.41 9.56
CA LEU A 166 -23.53 -9.13 8.68
C LEU A 166 -22.19 -8.41 8.59
N LYS A 167 -22.21 -7.07 8.47
CA LYS A 167 -20.98 -6.25 8.46
C LYS A 167 -20.20 -6.36 9.77
N MET A 168 -20.87 -6.28 10.90
CA MET A 168 -20.25 -6.49 12.22
C MET A 168 -19.68 -7.90 12.38
N LEU A 169 -20.23 -8.88 11.66
CA LEU A 169 -19.70 -10.25 11.58
C LEU A 169 -18.56 -10.40 10.54
N GLY A 170 -18.11 -9.31 9.92
CA GLY A 170 -16.99 -9.31 8.98
C GLY A 170 -17.35 -9.63 7.53
N TRP A 171 -18.62 -9.51 7.12
CA TRP A 171 -19.02 -9.60 5.72
C TRP A 171 -18.61 -8.35 4.95
N THR A 172 -18.08 -8.54 3.75
CA THR A 172 -17.70 -7.45 2.84
C THR A 172 -18.87 -7.04 1.93
N ASP A 173 -18.73 -5.98 1.15
CA ASP A 173 -19.73 -5.60 0.14
C ASP A 173 -19.84 -6.65 -0.96
N GLU A 174 -18.73 -7.36 -1.26
CA GLU A 174 -18.70 -8.48 -2.20
C GLU A 174 -19.48 -9.70 -1.68
N ASP A 175 -19.49 -9.91 -0.35
CA ASP A 175 -20.23 -11.02 0.27
C ASP A 175 -21.74 -10.78 0.27
N VAL A 176 -22.17 -9.50 0.15
CA VAL A 176 -23.58 -9.09 0.20
C VAL A 176 -24.01 -8.62 -1.19
N ASP A 177 -24.58 -9.53 -1.99
CA ASP A 177 -24.70 -9.42 -3.46
C ASP A 177 -25.98 -8.74 -3.98
N SER A 178 -26.45 -7.64 -3.38
CA SER A 178 -27.54 -6.86 -3.99
C SER A 178 -27.27 -5.36 -4.02
N LYS A 179 -27.65 -4.68 -5.12
CA LYS A 179 -27.47 -3.24 -5.31
C LYS A 179 -28.23 -2.41 -4.28
N GLU A 180 -29.44 -2.81 -3.93
CA GLU A 180 -30.27 -2.17 -2.91
C GLU A 180 -29.62 -2.24 -1.51
N ILE A 181 -28.96 -3.37 -1.21
CA ILE A 181 -28.26 -3.58 0.04
C ILE A 181 -26.99 -2.71 0.10
N LYS A 182 -26.26 -2.55 -1.00
CA LYS A 182 -25.05 -1.70 -1.06
C LYS A 182 -25.38 -0.22 -0.79
N ASP A 183 -26.46 0.28 -1.36
CA ASP A 183 -26.88 1.67 -1.17
C ASP A 183 -27.37 1.91 0.28
N ASP A 184 -28.05 0.95 0.91
CA ASP A 184 -28.47 1.02 2.32
C ASP A 184 -27.28 0.91 3.30
N LEU A 185 -26.20 0.24 2.90
CA LEU A 185 -24.97 0.10 3.67
C LEU A 185 -24.22 1.42 3.85
N GLU A 186 -24.08 2.22 2.81
CA GLU A 186 -23.42 3.52 2.88
C GLU A 186 -24.15 4.47 3.86
N ASN A 187 -25.48 4.35 3.95
CA ASN A 187 -26.31 5.14 4.85
C ASN A 187 -26.27 4.68 6.32
N LYS A 188 -25.80 3.45 6.59
CA LYS A 188 -25.74 2.86 7.95
C LYS A 188 -24.33 2.78 8.53
N ARG A 189 -23.31 3.14 7.77
CA ARG A 189 -21.94 3.23 8.26
C ARG A 189 -21.81 4.44 9.17
N ALA A 190 -21.39 4.20 10.42
CA ALA A 190 -21.10 5.22 11.40
C ALA A 190 -19.59 5.44 11.54
N TYR A 191 -19.19 6.63 11.94
CA TYR A 191 -17.81 6.98 12.24
C TYR A 191 -17.66 7.34 13.69
N LYS A 192 -16.81 6.60 14.38
CA LYS A 192 -16.55 6.72 15.81
C LYS A 192 -15.18 7.32 16.05
N LEU A 193 -15.08 8.09 17.14
CA LEU A 193 -13.79 8.57 17.64
C LEU A 193 -13.06 7.43 18.36
N VAL A 194 -11.74 7.32 18.15
CA VAL A 194 -10.89 6.43 18.93
C VAL A 194 -10.54 7.13 20.23
N ASP A 195 -11.31 6.89 21.26
CA ASP A 195 -11.06 7.43 22.59
C ASP A 195 -10.81 6.32 23.63
N THR A 196 -10.17 6.67 24.72
CA THR A 196 -9.84 5.75 25.80
C THR A 196 -10.71 5.92 27.03
N CYS A 197 -11.85 6.61 26.89
CA CYS A 197 -12.79 6.89 27.98
C CYS A 197 -14.25 6.57 27.63
N SER A 198 -14.51 5.83 26.56
CA SER A 198 -15.85 5.39 26.12
C SER A 198 -16.88 6.54 26.13
N ALA A 199 -16.48 7.71 25.61
CA ALA A 199 -17.27 8.95 25.58
C ALA A 199 -17.68 9.51 26.97
N GLU A 200 -17.10 9.01 28.07
CA GLU A 200 -17.33 9.58 29.41
C GLU A 200 -16.79 11.01 29.54
N PHE A 201 -15.73 11.33 28.80
CA PHE A 201 -15.16 12.68 28.68
C PHE A 201 -15.04 13.06 27.21
N LEU A 202 -15.10 14.38 26.94
CA LEU A 202 -14.86 14.88 25.59
C LEU A 202 -13.42 14.56 25.15
N SER A 203 -13.28 13.80 24.09
CA SER A 203 -11.99 13.45 23.51
C SER A 203 -11.58 14.45 22.42
N LYS A 204 -10.28 14.78 22.38
CA LYS A 204 -9.67 15.64 21.35
C LYS A 204 -8.83 14.84 20.34
N THR A 205 -9.07 13.54 20.25
CA THR A 205 -8.35 12.70 19.29
C THR A 205 -8.75 13.03 17.85
N PRO A 206 -7.81 13.08 16.90
CA PRO A 206 -8.14 13.21 15.50
C PRO A 206 -8.57 11.87 14.87
N TYR A 207 -8.48 10.76 15.62
CA TYR A 207 -8.63 9.40 15.12
C TYR A 207 -10.08 8.99 14.96
N LEU A 208 -10.43 8.57 13.76
CA LEU A 208 -11.75 8.06 13.39
C LEU A 208 -11.66 6.66 12.80
N TYR A 209 -12.66 5.85 13.05
CA TYR A 209 -12.86 4.56 12.40
C TYR A 209 -14.33 4.40 12.00
N SER A 210 -14.59 3.68 10.92
CA SER A 210 -15.95 3.33 10.53
C SER A 210 -16.40 2.04 11.21
N THR A 211 -17.70 1.93 11.49
CA THR A 211 -18.35 0.71 11.98
C THR A 211 -19.83 0.73 11.64
N PHE A 212 -20.58 -0.29 12.07
CA PHE A 212 -22.01 -0.44 11.79
C PHE A 212 -22.82 -0.61 13.08
N GLY A 213 -24.12 -0.42 12.99
CA GLY A 213 -25.03 -0.66 14.12
C GLY A 213 -25.01 0.40 15.23
N THR A 214 -24.42 1.57 14.98
CA THR A 214 -24.32 2.68 15.92
C THR A 214 -24.50 4.03 15.21
N SER A 215 -24.42 5.14 15.94
CA SER A 215 -24.45 6.51 15.42
C SER A 215 -23.05 7.11 15.32
N ASP A 216 -22.91 8.17 14.53
CA ASP A 216 -21.70 8.98 14.43
C ASP A 216 -21.36 9.68 15.74
N ASP A 217 -20.07 9.76 16.09
CA ASP A 217 -19.54 10.59 17.18
C ASP A 217 -19.10 11.97 16.71
N ASP A 218 -18.82 12.13 15.42
CA ASP A 218 -18.33 13.36 14.82
C ASP A 218 -19.14 13.71 13.57
N SER A 219 -19.09 14.95 13.15
CA SER A 219 -19.70 15.44 11.91
C SER A 219 -18.64 16.00 10.97
N ALA A 220 -18.89 15.88 9.67
CA ALA A 220 -18.03 16.52 8.68
C ALA A 220 -18.09 18.06 8.84
N SER A 221 -16.95 18.70 8.87
CA SER A 221 -16.83 20.16 8.93
C SER A 221 -17.31 20.81 7.63
N LYS A 222 -17.48 22.14 7.65
CA LYS A 222 -17.74 22.96 6.46
C LYS A 222 -16.48 23.69 5.96
N ASN A 223 -15.32 23.38 6.53
CA ASN A 223 -14.05 23.99 6.15
C ASN A 223 -13.66 23.59 4.73
N LYS A 224 -12.76 24.38 4.12
CA LYS A 224 -12.03 23.91 2.96
C LYS A 224 -11.12 22.75 3.38
N LYS A 225 -11.23 21.63 2.71
CA LYS A 225 -10.54 20.42 3.14
C LYS A 225 -9.95 19.63 1.98
N VAL A 226 -8.85 18.98 2.28
CA VAL A 226 -8.16 18.08 1.34
C VAL A 226 -7.93 16.74 2.03
N VAL A 227 -8.24 15.66 1.32
CA VAL A 227 -7.91 14.30 1.78
C VAL A 227 -6.56 13.91 1.20
N VAL A 228 -5.67 13.42 2.04
CA VAL A 228 -4.39 12.77 1.67
C VAL A 228 -4.53 11.28 1.92
N ILE A 229 -4.29 10.47 0.91
CA ILE A 229 -4.32 9.00 1.06
C ILE A 229 -2.89 8.52 1.29
N GLY A 230 -2.68 7.82 2.40
CA GLY A 230 -1.37 7.33 2.84
C GLY A 230 -0.87 6.12 2.07
N SER A 231 0.28 5.60 2.49
CA SER A 231 0.99 4.50 1.82
C SER A 231 0.53 3.10 2.22
N GLY A 232 -0.29 2.97 3.28
CA GLY A 232 -0.61 1.66 3.85
C GLY A 232 0.59 1.05 4.60
N PRO A 233 0.64 -0.29 4.71
CA PRO A 233 1.70 -0.97 5.44
C PRO A 233 3.05 -0.86 4.71
N ASN A 234 4.12 -0.75 5.47
CA ASN A 234 5.48 -0.84 4.95
C ASN A 234 5.69 -2.17 4.23
N ARG A 235 6.49 -2.14 3.18
CA ARG A 235 6.87 -3.31 2.37
C ARG A 235 8.22 -3.08 1.69
N ILE A 236 8.90 -4.15 1.34
CA ILE A 236 10.15 -4.03 0.59
C ILE A 236 9.88 -3.40 -0.79
N GLY A 237 10.65 -2.37 -1.14
CA GLY A 237 10.49 -1.59 -2.37
C GLY A 237 9.50 -0.42 -2.25
N GLN A 238 9.00 -0.13 -1.03
CA GLN A 238 8.23 1.08 -0.73
C GLN A 238 8.60 1.55 0.68
N GLY A 239 9.51 2.49 0.76
CA GLY A 239 10.12 2.93 2.00
C GLY A 239 9.32 4.00 2.73
N ILE A 240 9.90 4.52 3.80
CA ILE A 240 9.31 5.54 4.68
C ILE A 240 9.20 6.92 4.00
N GLU A 241 9.88 7.12 2.88
CA GLU A 241 9.84 8.37 2.11
C GLU A 241 8.41 8.76 1.69
N PHE A 242 7.57 7.79 1.37
CA PHE A 242 6.17 8.05 1.03
C PHE A 242 5.37 8.58 2.20
N ASP A 243 5.61 8.08 3.40
CA ASP A 243 4.98 8.61 4.59
C ASP A 243 5.48 10.02 4.94
N TYR A 244 6.79 10.24 4.80
CA TYR A 244 7.42 11.55 4.95
C TYR A 244 6.80 12.59 4.00
N CYS A 245 6.60 12.24 2.73
CA CYS A 245 5.89 13.09 1.77
C CYS A 245 4.46 13.39 2.20
N CYS A 246 3.74 12.39 2.73
CA CYS A 246 2.39 12.59 3.25
C CYS A 246 2.37 13.58 4.42
N VAL A 247 3.30 13.47 5.36
CA VAL A 247 3.42 14.38 6.52
C VAL A 247 3.62 15.82 6.05
N HIS A 248 4.61 16.07 5.19
CA HIS A 248 4.86 17.42 4.66
C HIS A 248 3.70 17.95 3.80
N GLY A 249 3.01 17.07 3.07
CA GLY A 249 1.79 17.43 2.37
C GLY A 249 0.69 17.92 3.33
N VAL A 250 0.48 17.21 4.43
CA VAL A 250 -0.47 17.59 5.49
C VAL A 250 -0.08 18.90 6.17
N GLU A 251 1.18 19.06 6.55
CA GLU A 251 1.70 20.29 7.15
C GLU A 251 1.47 21.50 6.23
N SER A 252 1.85 21.37 4.96
CA SER A 252 1.65 22.42 3.96
C SER A 252 0.17 22.79 3.76
N LEU A 253 -0.74 21.82 3.81
CA LEU A 253 -2.18 22.07 3.74
C LEU A 253 -2.66 22.88 4.96
N LYS A 254 -2.23 22.51 6.17
CA LYS A 254 -2.58 23.22 7.41
C LYS A 254 -2.05 24.65 7.41
N GLU A 255 -0.81 24.87 6.98
CA GLU A 255 -0.21 26.20 6.82
C GLU A 255 -0.98 27.09 5.83
N ASN A 256 -1.63 26.50 4.84
CA ASN A 256 -2.47 27.18 3.86
C ASN A 256 -3.97 27.22 4.23
N ASN A 257 -4.30 26.95 5.50
CA ASN A 257 -5.66 27.01 6.06
C ASN A 257 -6.64 26.00 5.43
N TYR A 258 -6.17 24.86 4.98
CA TYR A 258 -7.00 23.71 4.66
C TYR A 258 -7.10 22.78 5.88
N GLU A 259 -8.27 22.22 6.11
CA GLU A 259 -8.43 21.07 7.00
C GLU A 259 -7.82 19.84 6.30
N ALA A 260 -6.75 19.31 6.87
CA ALA A 260 -6.03 18.19 6.32
C ALA A 260 -6.55 16.87 6.90
N ILE A 261 -7.10 16.02 6.02
CA ILE A 261 -7.67 14.73 6.39
C ILE A 261 -6.78 13.62 5.84
N MET A 262 -6.31 12.74 6.70
CA MET A 262 -5.51 11.57 6.35
C MET A 262 -6.37 10.31 6.33
N ILE A 263 -6.15 9.41 5.37
CA ILE A 263 -6.64 8.03 5.39
C ILE A 263 -5.43 7.10 5.35
N ASN A 264 -5.24 6.27 6.38
CA ASN A 264 -4.15 5.31 6.43
C ASN A 264 -4.49 4.13 7.36
N SER A 265 -3.81 2.99 7.17
CA SER A 265 -3.95 1.78 7.97
C SER A 265 -2.67 1.32 8.67
N ASN A 266 -1.57 2.06 8.50
CA ASN A 266 -0.29 1.78 9.16
C ASN A 266 -0.27 2.45 10.54
N PRO A 267 -0.10 1.70 11.65
CA PRO A 267 -0.08 2.28 12.99
C PRO A 267 1.28 2.83 13.41
N GLU A 268 2.35 2.47 12.70
CA GLU A 268 3.73 2.79 13.07
C GLU A 268 4.37 3.71 12.04
N THR A 269 3.75 4.88 11.84
CA THR A 269 4.28 5.87 10.91
C THR A 269 3.81 7.28 11.30
N VAL A 270 4.60 8.30 10.96
CA VAL A 270 4.39 9.68 11.43
C VAL A 270 3.09 10.30 10.88
N SER A 271 2.66 9.93 9.67
CA SER A 271 1.39 10.43 9.11
C SER A 271 0.17 10.02 9.93
N THR A 272 0.31 9.00 10.77
CA THR A 272 -0.75 8.52 11.67
C THR A 272 -0.56 8.94 13.13
N ASP A 273 0.39 9.82 13.41
CA ASP A 273 0.51 10.42 14.73
C ASP A 273 -0.64 11.39 15.01
N TYR A 274 -1.00 11.51 16.30
CA TYR A 274 -2.21 12.23 16.75
C TYR A 274 -2.16 13.75 16.51
N ASP A 275 -1.00 14.31 16.25
CA ASP A 275 -0.75 15.73 16.04
C ASP A 275 -0.44 16.10 14.58
N THR A 276 -0.42 15.12 13.68
CA THR A 276 -0.10 15.34 12.26
C THR A 276 -1.30 15.92 11.50
N ALA A 277 -2.37 15.17 11.32
CA ALA A 277 -3.55 15.61 10.57
C ALA A 277 -4.65 16.16 11.50
N ASP A 278 -5.55 16.98 10.94
CA ASP A 278 -6.72 17.47 11.68
C ASP A 278 -7.72 16.33 11.93
N LYS A 279 -7.84 15.40 10.95
CA LYS A 279 -8.58 14.14 11.06
C LYS A 279 -7.78 13.01 10.43
N LEU A 280 -7.80 11.86 11.09
CA LEU A 280 -7.23 10.63 10.59
C LEU A 280 -8.27 9.51 10.60
N TYR A 281 -8.58 8.97 9.44
CA TYR A 281 -9.37 7.76 9.29
C TYR A 281 -8.46 6.54 9.27
N PHE A 282 -8.53 5.70 10.31
CA PHE A 282 -7.88 4.39 10.34
C PHE A 282 -8.73 3.40 9.55
N GLU A 283 -8.52 3.39 8.22
CA GLU A 283 -9.29 2.55 7.31
C GLU A 283 -8.36 1.85 6.30
N PRO A 284 -8.78 0.69 5.80
CA PRO A 284 -8.13 0.08 4.65
C PRO A 284 -8.12 1.04 3.45
N LEU A 285 -7.03 1.05 2.69
CA LEU A 285 -6.91 1.86 1.48
C LEU A 285 -7.59 1.15 0.29
N SER A 286 -8.77 0.62 0.52
CA SER A 286 -9.62 0.03 -0.52
C SER A 286 -10.72 1.00 -0.93
N TRP A 287 -11.28 0.77 -2.14
CA TRP A 287 -12.24 1.72 -2.70
C TRP A 287 -13.48 1.93 -1.84
N ASP A 288 -14.00 0.87 -1.23
CA ASP A 288 -15.24 0.93 -0.44
C ASP A 288 -15.08 1.86 0.79
N GLU A 289 -13.95 1.76 1.51
CA GLU A 289 -13.67 2.60 2.66
C GLU A 289 -13.31 4.03 2.24
N VAL A 290 -12.43 4.17 1.24
CA VAL A 290 -12.03 5.50 0.73
C VAL A 290 -13.24 6.23 0.17
N LYS A 291 -14.08 5.58 -0.65
CA LYS A 291 -15.32 6.16 -1.19
C LYS A 291 -16.24 6.65 -0.08
N ALA A 292 -16.42 5.85 0.97
CA ALA A 292 -17.30 6.20 2.09
C ALA A 292 -16.78 7.43 2.88
N VAL A 293 -15.47 7.52 3.11
CA VAL A 293 -14.85 8.70 3.72
C VAL A 293 -15.00 9.93 2.83
N LEU A 294 -14.76 9.81 1.52
CA LEU A 294 -14.93 10.91 0.57
C LEU A 294 -16.38 11.38 0.48
N ALA A 295 -17.36 10.48 0.49
CA ALA A 295 -18.78 10.80 0.48
C ALA A 295 -19.21 11.54 1.76
N ARG A 296 -18.64 11.16 2.90
CA ARG A 296 -18.87 11.83 4.20
C ARG A 296 -18.26 13.22 4.23
N GLU A 297 -16.97 13.31 3.96
CA GLU A 297 -16.20 14.54 4.14
C GLU A 297 -16.41 15.56 3.02
N LYS A 298 -16.72 15.11 1.80
CA LYS A 298 -16.91 15.96 0.60
C LYS A 298 -15.74 16.93 0.41
N PRO A 299 -14.50 16.45 0.28
CA PRO A 299 -13.34 17.31 0.20
C PRO A 299 -13.31 18.12 -1.10
N ASP A 300 -12.62 19.27 -1.09
CA ASP A 300 -12.36 20.10 -2.27
C ASP A 300 -11.45 19.37 -3.27
N SER A 301 -10.54 18.53 -2.77
CA SER A 301 -9.67 17.68 -3.59
C SER A 301 -9.06 16.53 -2.78
N VAL A 302 -8.47 15.56 -3.52
CA VAL A 302 -7.79 14.38 -2.98
C VAL A 302 -6.36 14.34 -3.50
N ILE A 303 -5.38 14.14 -2.62
CA ILE A 303 -3.96 13.92 -2.96
C ILE A 303 -3.68 12.42 -2.87
N ILE A 304 -3.15 11.84 -3.96
CA ILE A 304 -2.88 10.40 -4.09
C ILE A 304 -1.42 10.08 -4.44
N GLN A 305 -0.63 11.05 -4.89
CA GLN A 305 0.74 10.79 -5.35
C GLN A 305 1.75 10.64 -4.21
N LEU A 306 1.45 11.17 -3.02
CA LEU A 306 2.38 11.16 -1.89
C LEU A 306 2.49 9.79 -1.20
N GLY A 307 1.43 8.96 -1.29
CA GLY A 307 1.37 7.64 -0.65
C GLY A 307 1.94 6.48 -1.47
N GLY A 308 2.62 6.74 -2.58
CA GLY A 308 3.18 5.72 -3.45
C GLY A 308 2.12 4.94 -4.26
N GLN A 309 2.41 3.70 -4.60
CA GLN A 309 1.62 2.89 -5.54
C GLN A 309 0.20 2.54 -5.05
N THR A 310 -0.03 2.46 -3.74
CA THR A 310 -1.33 2.06 -3.19
C THR A 310 -2.44 3.06 -3.53
N PRO A 311 -2.32 4.36 -3.21
CA PRO A 311 -3.35 5.32 -3.56
C PRO A 311 -3.45 5.58 -5.08
N LEU A 312 -2.38 5.43 -5.84
CA LEU A 312 -2.42 5.60 -7.31
C LEU A 312 -3.39 4.63 -7.98
N LYS A 313 -3.51 3.39 -7.49
CA LYS A 313 -4.50 2.41 -7.96
C LYS A 313 -5.96 2.84 -7.79
N LEU A 314 -6.22 3.86 -6.98
CA LEU A 314 -7.55 4.42 -6.75
C LEU A 314 -7.86 5.62 -7.66
N ALA A 315 -6.89 6.11 -8.44
CA ALA A 315 -6.99 7.34 -9.23
C ALA A 315 -8.22 7.37 -10.13
N ASP A 316 -8.41 6.33 -10.96
CA ASP A 316 -9.56 6.21 -11.87
C ASP A 316 -10.90 6.18 -11.11
N LYS A 317 -10.99 5.40 -10.03
CA LYS A 317 -12.21 5.29 -9.23
C LYS A 317 -12.57 6.61 -8.53
N ILE A 318 -11.58 7.33 -8.02
CA ILE A 318 -11.75 8.65 -7.39
C ILE A 318 -12.24 9.67 -8.43
N SER A 319 -11.59 9.72 -9.59
CA SER A 319 -11.95 10.61 -10.70
C SER A 319 -13.34 10.29 -11.24
N SER A 320 -13.64 9.01 -11.48
CA SER A 320 -14.96 8.55 -11.98
C SER A 320 -16.10 8.81 -11.00
N ALA A 321 -15.81 8.86 -9.69
CA ALA A 321 -16.78 9.26 -8.65
C ALA A 321 -16.97 10.79 -8.57
N GLY A 322 -16.28 11.58 -9.40
CA GLY A 322 -16.44 13.04 -9.48
C GLY A 322 -15.57 13.83 -8.50
N TYR A 323 -14.63 13.20 -7.78
CA TYR A 323 -13.70 13.90 -6.90
C TYR A 323 -12.50 14.43 -7.68
N LYS A 324 -12.09 15.65 -7.34
CA LYS A 324 -10.92 16.29 -7.96
C LYS A 324 -9.63 15.71 -7.36
N ILE A 325 -8.77 15.16 -8.20
CA ILE A 325 -7.41 14.83 -7.82
C ILE A 325 -6.56 16.10 -7.86
N ALA A 326 -5.84 16.41 -6.77
CA ALA A 326 -4.88 17.50 -6.70
C ALA A 326 -3.48 16.97 -7.07
N GLY A 327 -2.70 17.78 -7.76
CA GLY A 327 -1.39 17.42 -8.32
C GLY A 327 -1.51 16.99 -9.78
N SER A 328 -0.91 15.85 -10.16
CA SER A 328 -0.97 15.33 -11.53
C SER A 328 -2.39 14.90 -11.90
N SER A 329 -2.79 15.20 -13.14
CA SER A 329 -4.09 14.73 -13.65
C SER A 329 -4.08 13.23 -13.92
N LEU A 330 -5.27 12.61 -14.01
CA LEU A 330 -5.39 11.18 -14.31
C LEU A 330 -4.66 10.80 -15.61
N ASP A 331 -4.82 11.61 -16.66
CA ASP A 331 -4.14 11.38 -17.96
C ASP A 331 -2.62 11.34 -17.82
N VAL A 332 -2.05 12.15 -16.94
CA VAL A 332 -0.59 12.16 -16.67
C VAL A 332 -0.19 10.93 -15.87
N ILE A 333 -0.98 10.55 -14.86
CA ILE A 333 -0.75 9.34 -14.07
C ILE A 333 -0.77 8.12 -14.99
N ASP A 334 -1.80 7.97 -15.81
CA ASP A 334 -1.91 6.86 -16.76
C ASP A 334 -0.74 6.84 -17.77
N ALA A 335 -0.36 8.01 -18.30
CA ALA A 335 0.75 8.12 -19.25
C ALA A 335 2.12 7.77 -18.63
N THR A 336 2.27 7.88 -17.31
CA THR A 336 3.52 7.55 -16.61
C THR A 336 3.53 6.13 -16.05
N GLU A 337 2.37 5.59 -15.66
CA GLU A 337 2.25 4.22 -15.13
C GLU A 337 2.15 3.17 -16.25
N ASP A 338 1.52 3.54 -17.39
CA ASP A 338 1.42 2.65 -18.55
C ASP A 338 2.64 2.79 -19.45
N ARG A 339 3.37 1.69 -19.64
CA ARG A 339 4.62 1.65 -20.41
C ARG A 339 4.46 2.00 -21.88
N ASP A 340 3.40 1.51 -22.50
CA ASP A 340 3.17 1.78 -23.91
C ASP A 340 2.86 3.27 -24.13
N LEU A 341 2.09 3.85 -23.20
CA LEU A 341 1.81 5.29 -23.22
C LEU A 341 3.09 6.10 -22.93
N PHE A 342 3.89 5.68 -21.94
CA PHE A 342 5.15 6.33 -21.62
C PHE A 342 6.16 6.25 -22.76
N GLN A 343 6.29 5.09 -23.41
CA GLN A 343 7.14 4.92 -24.59
C GLN A 343 6.71 5.85 -25.74
N LYS A 344 5.41 5.91 -26.03
CA LYS A 344 4.87 6.84 -27.04
C LYS A 344 5.14 8.31 -26.69
N LEU A 345 5.04 8.66 -25.40
CA LEU A 345 5.36 9.98 -24.91
C LEU A 345 6.84 10.31 -25.15
N CYS A 346 7.76 9.44 -24.72
CA CYS A 346 9.20 9.61 -24.94
C CYS A 346 9.56 9.75 -26.42
N LEU A 347 9.00 8.89 -27.28
CA LEU A 347 9.18 8.97 -28.74
C LEU A 347 8.69 10.31 -29.30
N SER A 348 7.53 10.80 -28.86
CA SER A 348 6.96 12.08 -29.30
C SER A 348 7.80 13.29 -28.90
N LEU A 349 8.57 13.16 -27.81
CA LEU A 349 9.47 14.17 -27.26
C LEU A 349 10.92 13.99 -27.71
N ASN A 350 11.19 13.01 -28.57
CA ASN A 350 12.53 12.65 -29.03
C ASN A 350 13.50 12.33 -27.88
N ILE A 351 12.99 11.58 -26.90
CA ILE A 351 13.73 11.08 -25.73
C ILE A 351 14.03 9.60 -25.95
N ASP A 352 15.30 9.24 -25.85
CA ASP A 352 15.74 7.87 -26.04
C ASP A 352 15.34 6.99 -24.86
N GLN A 353 14.91 5.76 -25.17
CA GLN A 353 14.66 4.69 -24.20
C GLN A 353 15.41 3.41 -24.62
N PRO A 354 15.76 2.52 -23.67
CA PRO A 354 16.22 1.19 -24.02
C PRO A 354 15.18 0.46 -24.88
N LYS A 355 15.62 -0.35 -25.83
CA LYS A 355 14.71 -1.17 -26.62
C LYS A 355 13.92 -2.10 -25.71
N SER A 356 12.60 -2.13 -25.87
CA SER A 356 11.69 -2.93 -25.07
C SER A 356 10.68 -3.66 -25.94
N LYS A 357 10.28 -4.88 -25.51
CA LYS A 357 9.21 -5.67 -26.11
C LYS A 357 8.41 -6.41 -25.04
N ILE A 358 7.17 -6.74 -25.41
CA ILE A 358 6.30 -7.59 -24.60
C ILE A 358 6.12 -8.91 -25.32
N SER A 359 6.15 -10.01 -24.59
CA SER A 359 5.97 -11.35 -25.10
C SER A 359 4.89 -12.10 -24.33
N PHE A 360 3.99 -12.74 -25.03
CA PHE A 360 2.88 -13.53 -24.47
C PHE A 360 3.15 -15.04 -24.53
N ASN A 361 4.21 -15.44 -25.22
CA ASN A 361 4.62 -16.84 -25.37
C ASN A 361 6.12 -16.96 -25.66
N GLU A 362 6.64 -18.21 -25.64
CA GLU A 362 8.06 -18.50 -25.80
C GLU A 362 8.61 -18.12 -27.18
N ASP A 363 7.83 -18.32 -28.26
CA ASP A 363 8.27 -17.99 -29.63
C ASP A 363 8.44 -16.48 -29.82
N GLU A 364 7.50 -15.69 -29.30
CA GLU A 364 7.62 -14.23 -29.29
C GLU A 364 8.82 -13.78 -28.45
N LEU A 365 9.06 -14.40 -27.29
CA LEU A 365 10.19 -14.10 -26.41
C LEU A 365 11.52 -14.34 -27.15
N ILE A 366 11.69 -15.51 -27.77
CA ILE A 366 12.90 -15.83 -28.53
C ILE A 366 13.11 -14.85 -29.69
N SER A 367 12.03 -14.48 -30.39
CA SER A 367 12.08 -13.48 -31.46
C SER A 367 12.49 -12.09 -30.94
N ALA A 368 11.91 -11.67 -29.84
CA ALA A 368 12.21 -10.39 -29.20
C ALA A 368 13.67 -10.30 -28.71
N VAL A 369 14.17 -11.37 -28.09
CA VAL A 369 15.57 -11.43 -27.62
C VAL A 369 16.56 -11.36 -28.78
N LYS A 370 16.26 -12.00 -29.94
CA LYS A 370 17.09 -11.89 -31.14
C LYS A 370 17.17 -10.49 -31.72
N GLU A 371 16.07 -9.71 -31.61
CA GLU A 371 16.01 -8.34 -32.11
C GLU A 371 16.68 -7.35 -31.16
N ILE A 372 16.45 -7.51 -29.85
CA ILE A 372 17.01 -6.63 -28.81
C ILE A 372 18.51 -6.90 -28.63
N THR A 373 18.91 -8.16 -28.70
CA THR A 373 20.25 -8.73 -28.45
C THR A 373 20.63 -8.75 -26.96
N TYR A 374 21.38 -9.80 -26.58
CA TYR A 374 21.89 -9.94 -25.20
C TYR A 374 22.91 -8.85 -24.83
N PRO A 375 22.99 -8.44 -23.53
CA PRO A 375 22.16 -8.90 -22.43
C PRO A 375 20.77 -8.25 -22.41
N VAL A 376 19.76 -9.00 -21.93
CA VAL A 376 18.40 -8.50 -21.77
C VAL A 376 17.94 -8.61 -20.32
N LEU A 377 17.10 -7.70 -19.87
CA LEU A 377 16.39 -7.77 -18.61
C LEU A 377 15.01 -8.36 -18.86
N LEU A 378 14.69 -9.46 -18.19
CA LEU A 378 13.38 -10.10 -18.23
C LEU A 378 12.62 -9.81 -16.94
N ARG A 379 11.34 -9.49 -17.08
CA ARG A 379 10.44 -9.25 -15.92
C ARG A 379 9.00 -9.59 -16.25
N PRO A 380 8.26 -10.24 -15.35
CA PRO A 380 6.81 -10.39 -15.48
C PRO A 380 6.12 -9.04 -15.40
N SER A 381 5.02 -8.85 -16.17
CA SER A 381 4.32 -7.55 -16.28
C SER A 381 3.62 -7.08 -14.99
N TYR A 382 3.34 -7.99 -14.06
CA TYR A 382 2.54 -7.70 -12.86
C TYR A 382 3.31 -7.91 -11.55
N VAL A 383 4.59 -7.56 -11.50
CA VAL A 383 5.43 -7.75 -10.29
C VAL A 383 5.89 -6.43 -9.70
N LEU A 384 5.62 -6.25 -8.41
CA LEU A 384 6.10 -5.13 -7.60
C LEU A 384 7.46 -5.47 -6.96
N GLY A 385 8.38 -4.48 -6.96
CA GLY A 385 9.65 -4.57 -6.25
C GLY A 385 10.63 -5.61 -6.78
N GLY A 386 10.78 -5.74 -8.09
CA GLY A 386 11.83 -6.55 -8.73
C GLY A 386 11.68 -8.07 -8.60
N ARG A 387 10.52 -8.57 -8.12
CA ARG A 387 10.28 -10.00 -8.00
C ARG A 387 10.38 -10.68 -9.38
N ALA A 388 11.21 -11.74 -9.46
CA ALA A 388 11.47 -12.49 -10.69
C ALA A 388 12.11 -11.66 -11.83
N MET A 389 12.62 -10.46 -11.58
CA MET A 389 13.46 -9.75 -12.56
C MET A 389 14.82 -10.42 -12.66
N ARG A 390 15.31 -10.62 -13.89
CA ARG A 390 16.62 -11.23 -14.11
C ARG A 390 17.28 -10.72 -15.37
N VAL A 391 18.55 -10.37 -15.25
CA VAL A 391 19.42 -10.14 -16.40
C VAL A 391 19.85 -11.48 -17.00
N VAL A 392 19.62 -11.66 -18.29
CA VAL A 392 19.91 -12.86 -19.06
C VAL A 392 20.93 -12.50 -20.13
N LYS A 393 22.04 -13.27 -20.19
CA LYS A 393 23.18 -12.95 -21.03
C LYS A 393 23.32 -13.85 -22.24
N ASN A 394 22.60 -14.99 -22.27
CA ASN A 394 22.66 -15.99 -23.33
C ASN A 394 21.42 -16.90 -23.30
N ASP A 395 21.31 -17.76 -24.35
CA ASP A 395 20.19 -18.68 -24.51
C ASP A 395 20.07 -19.72 -23.37
N ASP A 396 21.19 -20.13 -22.76
CA ASP A 396 21.15 -21.11 -21.67
C ASP A 396 20.56 -20.49 -20.37
N GLU A 397 20.94 -19.25 -20.09
CA GLU A 397 20.34 -18.49 -18.99
C GLU A 397 18.87 -18.20 -19.25
N LEU A 398 18.46 -17.94 -20.49
CA LEU A 398 17.06 -17.76 -20.88
C LEU A 398 16.24 -19.01 -20.59
N LYS A 399 16.71 -20.18 -21.04
CA LYS A 399 16.04 -21.47 -20.78
C LYS A 399 15.94 -21.78 -19.29
N ASN A 400 17.00 -21.51 -18.54
CA ASN A 400 16.98 -21.69 -17.08
C ASN A 400 15.95 -20.76 -16.40
N TYR A 401 15.86 -19.51 -16.83
CA TYR A 401 14.87 -18.56 -16.31
C TYR A 401 13.43 -19.03 -16.59
N LEU A 402 13.13 -19.45 -17.81
CA LEU A 402 11.80 -19.98 -18.17
C LEU A 402 11.45 -21.24 -17.36
N SER A 403 12.43 -22.12 -17.14
CA SER A 403 12.25 -23.31 -16.28
C SER A 403 11.89 -22.94 -14.84
N ILE A 404 12.54 -21.91 -14.28
CA ILE A 404 12.24 -21.42 -12.92
C ILE A 404 10.82 -20.84 -12.85
N LEU A 405 10.41 -20.06 -13.84
CA LEU A 405 9.05 -19.53 -13.89
C LEU A 405 8.00 -20.63 -14.01
N ALA A 406 8.23 -21.62 -14.86
CA ALA A 406 7.36 -22.77 -15.04
C ALA A 406 7.22 -23.61 -13.76
N THR A 407 8.27 -23.75 -12.95
CA THR A 407 8.21 -24.49 -11.67
C THR A 407 7.55 -23.71 -10.55
N ALA A 408 7.44 -22.39 -10.67
CA ALA A 408 6.80 -21.54 -9.68
C ALA A 408 5.26 -21.48 -9.83
N ASP A 409 4.72 -22.01 -10.91
CA ASP A 409 3.30 -21.99 -11.24
C ASP A 409 2.73 -23.41 -11.31
N ASP A 410 1.52 -23.59 -10.82
CA ASP A 410 0.84 -24.89 -10.74
C ASP A 410 0.59 -25.54 -12.11
N ASP A 411 0.52 -24.72 -13.19
CA ASP A 411 0.26 -25.14 -14.56
C ASP A 411 1.53 -25.40 -15.38
N GLY A 412 2.73 -25.21 -14.81
CA GLY A 412 4.00 -25.40 -15.50
C GLY A 412 4.23 -24.48 -16.70
N ASN A 413 3.47 -23.40 -16.82
CA ASN A 413 3.58 -22.43 -17.90
C ASN A 413 4.24 -21.13 -17.41
N PRO A 414 5.43 -20.74 -17.95
CA PRO A 414 6.11 -19.51 -17.54
C PRO A 414 5.34 -18.21 -17.83
N PHE A 415 4.26 -18.27 -18.63
CA PHE A 415 3.41 -17.14 -19.00
C PHE A 415 2.04 -17.15 -18.30
N SER A 416 1.78 -18.06 -17.36
CA SER A 416 0.50 -18.16 -16.65
C SER A 416 0.20 -16.93 -15.79
N SER A 417 1.26 -16.31 -15.24
CA SER A 417 1.15 -15.06 -14.46
C SER A 417 1.05 -13.79 -15.34
N GLY A 418 0.98 -13.94 -16.67
CA GLY A 418 0.91 -12.83 -17.61
C GLY A 418 2.10 -12.71 -18.56
N PRO A 419 2.13 -11.68 -19.42
CA PRO A 419 3.19 -11.50 -20.38
C PRO A 419 4.53 -11.15 -19.71
N LEU A 420 5.63 -11.51 -20.39
CA LEU A 420 6.99 -11.14 -20.01
C LEU A 420 7.44 -9.88 -20.77
N LEU A 421 8.04 -8.97 -20.06
CA LEU A 421 8.71 -7.80 -20.60
C LEU A 421 10.18 -8.13 -20.83
N ILE A 422 10.70 -7.70 -21.97
CA ILE A 422 12.08 -7.86 -22.39
C ILE A 422 12.64 -6.47 -22.64
N ASP A 423 13.56 -6.02 -21.81
CA ASP A 423 14.22 -4.74 -21.97
C ASP A 423 15.70 -4.95 -22.33
N GLN A 424 16.24 -4.11 -23.19
CA GLN A 424 17.67 -4.05 -23.43
C GLN A 424 18.38 -3.69 -22.13
N PHE A 425 19.30 -4.55 -21.68
CA PHE A 425 20.11 -4.25 -20.51
C PHE A 425 21.35 -3.46 -20.94
N LEU A 426 21.46 -2.23 -20.47
CA LEU A 426 22.59 -1.37 -20.76
C LEU A 426 23.72 -1.65 -19.76
N THR A 427 24.88 -2.05 -20.27
CA THR A 427 26.10 -2.28 -19.48
C THR A 427 26.97 -1.03 -19.46
N GLU A 428 27.80 -0.89 -18.42
CA GLU A 428 28.74 0.25 -18.27
C GLU A 428 28.02 1.61 -18.30
N THR A 429 26.92 1.68 -17.56
CA THR A 429 26.10 2.90 -17.42
C THR A 429 26.11 3.38 -15.98
N ILE A 430 25.95 4.68 -15.80
CA ILE A 430 25.72 5.34 -14.52
C ILE A 430 24.22 5.58 -14.39
N GLU A 431 23.62 5.19 -13.26
CA GLU A 431 22.24 5.45 -12.95
C GLU A 431 22.13 6.77 -12.19
N ILE A 432 21.10 7.55 -12.52
CA ILE A 432 20.89 8.89 -11.98
C ILE A 432 19.41 9.08 -11.66
N ASP A 433 19.14 9.58 -10.48
CA ASP A 433 17.82 10.04 -10.10
C ASP A 433 17.71 11.57 -10.22
N VAL A 434 16.60 12.05 -10.74
CA VAL A 434 16.30 13.49 -10.83
C VAL A 434 14.97 13.78 -10.16
N ASP A 435 15.03 14.55 -9.08
CA ASP A 435 13.85 15.03 -8.39
C ASP A 435 13.44 16.41 -8.91
N LEU A 436 12.20 16.53 -9.38
CA LEU A 436 11.69 17.78 -9.90
C LEU A 436 10.20 18.00 -9.58
N ILE A 437 9.80 19.27 -9.60
CA ILE A 437 8.40 19.69 -9.51
C ILE A 437 8.06 20.68 -10.61
N SER A 438 6.79 20.68 -11.04
CA SER A 438 6.31 21.62 -12.05
C SER A 438 4.92 22.16 -11.68
N ASP A 439 4.67 23.42 -11.94
CA ASP A 439 3.35 24.07 -11.83
C ASP A 439 2.58 24.09 -13.18
N GLY A 440 3.18 23.47 -14.21
CA GLY A 440 2.68 23.46 -15.58
C GLY A 440 3.17 24.61 -16.46
N LYS A 441 4.03 25.50 -15.92
CA LYS A 441 4.72 26.59 -16.64
C LYS A 441 6.22 26.52 -16.38
N ASP A 442 6.58 26.53 -15.11
CA ASP A 442 7.95 26.46 -14.64
C ASP A 442 8.25 25.08 -14.10
N VAL A 443 9.50 24.67 -14.20
CA VAL A 443 10.02 23.40 -13.67
C VAL A 443 11.18 23.71 -12.76
N PHE A 444 11.13 23.17 -11.56
CA PHE A 444 12.21 23.26 -10.58
C PHE A 444 12.81 21.87 -10.35
N ILE A 445 14.11 21.72 -10.61
CA ILE A 445 14.88 20.53 -10.29
C ILE A 445 15.40 20.69 -8.87
N ALA A 446 14.94 19.83 -7.95
CA ALA A 446 15.34 19.85 -6.56
C ALA A 446 16.71 19.18 -6.34
N GLY A 447 17.02 18.15 -7.14
CA GLY A 447 18.28 17.44 -7.06
C GLY A 447 18.53 16.50 -8.24
N ILE A 448 19.82 16.25 -8.47
CA ILE A 448 20.32 15.21 -9.38
C ILE A 448 21.25 14.33 -8.55
N LEU A 449 20.88 13.08 -8.36
CA LEU A 449 21.60 12.10 -7.55
C LEU A 449 22.31 11.10 -8.47
N GLU A 450 23.58 10.85 -8.21
CA GLU A 450 24.38 9.85 -8.92
C GLU A 450 24.51 8.60 -8.06
N HIS A 451 24.21 7.43 -8.63
CA HIS A 451 24.35 6.15 -7.95
C HIS A 451 25.79 5.64 -7.99
N LEU A 452 26.26 5.06 -6.87
CA LEU A 452 27.55 4.43 -6.78
C LEU A 452 27.54 2.99 -7.30
N GLU A 453 26.42 2.30 -7.09
CA GLU A 453 26.25 0.93 -7.52
C GLU A 453 26.07 0.86 -9.06
N PRO A 454 26.45 -0.26 -9.68
CA PRO A 454 26.21 -0.47 -11.11
C PRO A 454 24.73 -0.36 -11.48
N ALA A 455 24.43 0.18 -12.62
CA ALA A 455 23.07 0.26 -13.14
C ALA A 455 22.38 -1.11 -13.16
N GLY A 456 21.12 -1.11 -12.75
CA GLY A 456 20.30 -2.32 -12.56
C GLY A 456 20.26 -2.83 -11.12
N VAL A 457 20.99 -2.21 -10.18
CA VAL A 457 20.71 -2.32 -8.76
C VAL A 457 19.50 -1.43 -8.47
N HIS A 458 18.50 -1.93 -7.74
CA HIS A 458 17.32 -1.15 -7.40
C HIS A 458 17.72 0.14 -6.68
N SER A 459 17.13 1.29 -7.04
CA SER A 459 17.49 2.60 -6.47
C SER A 459 17.40 2.63 -4.94
N GLY A 460 16.42 1.94 -4.33
CA GLY A 460 16.29 1.77 -2.89
C GLY A 460 17.42 0.96 -2.20
N ASP A 461 18.22 0.23 -2.98
CA ASP A 461 19.37 -0.57 -2.51
C ASP A 461 20.71 0.05 -2.95
N SER A 462 20.69 1.20 -3.59
CA SER A 462 21.86 1.90 -4.10
C SER A 462 22.25 3.08 -3.22
N THR A 463 23.54 3.28 -3.02
CA THR A 463 24.08 4.49 -2.42
C THR A 463 24.08 5.61 -3.46
N ALA A 464 23.43 6.74 -3.16
CA ALA A 464 23.36 7.88 -4.05
C ALA A 464 24.09 9.10 -3.47
N VAL A 465 24.66 9.93 -4.35
CA VAL A 465 25.42 11.13 -4.00
C VAL A 465 24.78 12.37 -4.60
N LEU A 466 24.60 13.40 -3.78
CA LEU A 466 24.12 14.72 -4.16
C LEU A 466 25.11 15.79 -3.64
N PRO A 467 25.64 16.70 -4.47
CA PRO A 467 25.51 16.75 -5.94
C PRO A 467 26.27 15.62 -6.62
N PRO A 468 25.97 15.31 -7.90
CA PRO A 468 26.65 14.27 -8.65
C PRO A 468 28.15 14.57 -8.77
N PHE A 469 29.00 13.55 -8.70
CA PHE A 469 30.45 13.70 -8.59
C PHE A 469 31.20 13.45 -9.90
N SER A 470 30.81 12.40 -10.66
CA SER A 470 31.53 11.99 -11.87
C SER A 470 30.98 12.58 -13.17
N ILE A 471 29.82 13.23 -13.09
CA ILE A 471 29.11 13.77 -14.25
C ILE A 471 29.62 15.18 -14.58
N THR A 472 29.89 15.41 -15.87
CA THR A 472 30.35 16.73 -16.34
C THR A 472 29.23 17.77 -16.38
N GLU A 473 29.57 19.06 -16.33
CA GLU A 473 28.60 20.16 -16.45
C GLU A 473 27.75 20.08 -17.73
N SER A 474 28.35 19.62 -18.84
CA SER A 474 27.61 19.46 -20.10
C SER A 474 26.57 18.33 -20.02
N MET A 475 26.88 17.25 -19.30
CA MET A 475 25.94 16.14 -19.05
C MET A 475 24.85 16.56 -18.08
N ILE A 476 25.16 17.32 -17.04
CA ILE A 476 24.17 17.87 -16.11
C ILE A 476 23.15 18.71 -16.90
N LYS A 477 23.62 19.58 -17.78
CA LYS A 477 22.74 20.40 -18.62
C LYS A 477 21.84 19.56 -19.55
N GLU A 478 22.39 18.49 -20.15
CA GLU A 478 21.59 17.56 -20.96
C GLU A 478 20.52 16.83 -20.12
N ILE A 479 20.87 16.41 -18.90
CA ILE A 479 19.94 15.82 -17.95
C ILE A 479 18.81 16.80 -17.61
N GLU A 480 19.14 18.03 -17.26
CA GLU A 480 18.18 19.10 -16.97
C GLU A 480 17.23 19.34 -18.16
N ASP A 481 17.78 19.48 -19.36
CA ASP A 481 16.99 19.71 -20.58
C ASP A 481 16.04 18.55 -20.87
N LYS A 482 16.51 17.29 -20.80
CA LYS A 482 15.68 16.10 -21.05
C LYS A 482 14.65 15.87 -19.95
N SER A 483 14.99 16.10 -18.69
CA SER A 483 14.07 15.95 -17.55
C SER A 483 12.96 17.01 -17.55
N THR A 484 13.24 18.24 -17.99
CA THR A 484 12.25 19.32 -18.04
C THR A 484 11.35 19.27 -19.27
N THR A 485 11.79 18.63 -20.35
CA THR A 485 11.04 18.56 -21.62
C THR A 485 9.64 17.93 -21.46
N PRO A 486 9.44 16.78 -20.80
CA PRO A 486 8.12 16.22 -20.57
C PRO A 486 7.20 17.18 -19.81
N CYS A 487 7.73 17.90 -18.82
CA CYS A 487 6.97 18.82 -17.98
C CYS A 487 6.51 20.09 -18.72
N LYS A 488 7.19 20.47 -19.80
CA LYS A 488 6.82 21.61 -20.67
C LYS A 488 5.85 21.21 -21.79
N SER A 489 5.57 19.92 -21.95
CA SER A 489 4.63 19.45 -22.97
C SER A 489 3.18 19.76 -22.59
N PRO A 490 2.24 19.85 -23.57
CA PRO A 490 0.82 20.07 -23.30
C PRO A 490 0.17 19.00 -22.41
N TRP A 491 0.80 17.82 -22.28
CA TRP A 491 0.35 16.69 -21.48
C TRP A 491 0.57 16.92 -19.97
N CYS A 492 1.60 17.71 -19.60
CA CYS A 492 2.05 17.85 -18.22
C CYS A 492 1.58 19.19 -17.64
N LYS A 493 0.37 19.26 -17.13
CA LYS A 493 -0.17 20.51 -16.56
C LYS A 493 0.26 20.77 -15.11
N ARG A 494 0.63 19.76 -14.34
CA ARG A 494 1.20 19.83 -12.97
C ARG A 494 1.82 18.50 -12.65
N VAL A 495 3.10 18.41 -12.42
CA VAL A 495 3.80 17.17 -12.07
C VAL A 495 4.61 17.37 -10.80
N ILE A 496 4.41 16.50 -9.83
CA ILE A 496 5.38 16.18 -8.81
C ILE A 496 6.02 14.89 -9.30
N LYS A 497 7.30 14.89 -9.62
CA LYS A 497 7.91 13.74 -10.26
C LYS A 497 9.31 13.44 -9.80
N TYR A 498 9.53 12.15 -9.75
CA TYR A 498 10.74 11.41 -9.60
C TYR A 498 11.06 10.73 -10.94
N SER A 499 12.27 10.75 -11.43
CA SER A 499 12.65 10.04 -12.66
C SER A 499 14.02 9.42 -12.57
N ASN A 500 14.13 8.14 -12.94
CA ASN A 500 15.37 7.41 -13.05
C ASN A 500 15.96 7.57 -14.47
N LEU A 501 17.21 7.96 -14.55
CA LEU A 501 17.95 8.16 -15.80
C LEU A 501 19.17 7.26 -15.87
N LEU A 502 19.42 6.65 -17.02
CA LEU A 502 20.68 5.97 -17.29
C LEU A 502 21.57 6.79 -18.21
N LEU A 503 22.79 7.04 -17.75
CA LEU A 503 23.81 7.72 -18.53
C LEU A 503 24.86 6.71 -19.01
N LYS A 504 24.91 6.48 -20.30
CA LYS A 504 26.01 5.75 -20.96
C LYS A 504 26.77 6.76 -21.82
N MET A 505 28.01 7.07 -21.57
CA MET A 505 28.88 7.98 -22.34
C MET A 505 28.27 8.55 -23.67
N LEU A 506 27.00 9.09 -23.62
CA LEU A 506 26.09 9.44 -24.71
C LEU A 506 25.50 8.21 -25.48
N PRO A 507 24.17 8.06 -25.63
CA PRO A 507 23.08 8.97 -25.25
C PRO A 507 22.51 8.72 -23.86
N LEU A 508 21.80 9.72 -23.31
CA LEU A 508 21.02 9.65 -22.07
C LEU A 508 19.67 8.95 -22.35
N PHE A 509 19.34 7.95 -21.55
CA PHE A 509 18.09 7.19 -21.66
C PHE A 509 17.21 7.44 -20.42
N ILE A 510 15.92 7.64 -20.60
CA ILE A 510 14.95 7.67 -19.50
C ILE A 510 14.37 6.27 -19.33
N LEU A 511 14.44 5.73 -18.10
CA LEU A 511 13.91 4.41 -17.75
C LEU A 511 12.47 4.49 -17.24
N GLU A 512 12.24 5.39 -16.31
CA GLU A 512 10.98 5.57 -15.60
C GLU A 512 10.68 7.06 -15.36
N ALA A 513 9.40 7.35 -15.14
CA ALA A 513 8.96 8.68 -14.83
C ALA A 513 7.99 8.71 -13.65
#